data_2b0feb2880ea0fcfa714ef9ef2ecf64c
#
_entry.id   2b0feb2880ea0fcfa714ef9ef2ecf64c
#
_cell.length_a   1.000
_cell.length_b   1.000
_cell.length_c   1.000
_cell.angle_alpha   90.00
_cell.angle_beta   90.00
_cell.angle_gamma   90.00
#
_symmetry.space_group_name_H-M   'P 1'
#
loop_
_entity.id
_entity.type
_entity.pdbx_description
1 polymer ?
#
loop_
_entity_poly.entity_id
_entity_poly.type
_entity_poly.pdbx_seq_one_letter_code
_entity_poly.pdbx_strand_id
1 'polypeptide(L)'
;TVNLADLRGKVVVVNFWATWCAPCREEMPEFMKAQTEHGPKGLQFVGIAVDQADKVSQFADEIGLNYPTLVGGFGAMELSKSLGNSLMALPFTVVLDRKGAVAHTQLGILKPDKLDSIVKQLL
;
A
#
# COMPACT_ATOMS: atom_id res chain seq x y z
N THR A 1 9.41 11.25 2.66
CA THR A 1 8.77 11.38 3.98
C THR A 1 7.28 11.57 3.82
N VAL A 2 6.49 10.82 4.57
CA VAL A 2 5.03 10.90 4.53
C VAL A 2 4.55 11.66 5.76
N ASN A 3 3.77 12.72 5.53
CA ASN A 3 3.17 13.49 6.60
C ASN A 3 1.77 12.93 6.89
N LEU A 4 1.54 12.43 8.09
CA LEU A 4 0.25 11.85 8.48
C LEU A 4 -0.90 12.85 8.38
N ALA A 5 -0.63 14.15 8.56
CA ALA A 5 -1.66 15.18 8.43
C ALA A 5 -2.21 15.24 7.00
N ASP A 6 -1.39 14.95 5.99
CA ASP A 6 -1.81 14.96 4.60
C ASP A 6 -2.73 13.79 4.25
N LEU A 7 -2.77 12.77 5.11
CA LEU A 7 -3.59 11.57 4.89
C LEU A 7 -4.98 11.68 5.53
N ARG A 8 -5.22 12.69 6.36
CA ARG A 8 -6.51 12.88 7.00
C ARG A 8 -7.60 13.16 5.98
N GLY A 9 -8.74 12.50 6.16
CA GLY A 9 -9.88 12.65 5.27
C GLY A 9 -9.75 11.93 3.94
N LYS A 10 -8.66 11.20 3.73
CA LYS A 10 -8.46 10.40 2.52
C LYS A 10 -8.71 8.93 2.80
N VAL A 11 -9.08 8.20 1.76
CA VAL A 11 -9.06 6.74 1.78
C VAL A 11 -7.61 6.33 1.53
N VAL A 12 -7.01 5.61 2.47
CA VAL A 12 -5.59 5.26 2.42
C VAL A 12 -5.44 3.76 2.22
N VAL A 13 -4.67 3.38 1.21
CA VAL A 13 -4.32 1.98 0.97
C VAL A 13 -2.85 1.79 1.34
N VAL A 14 -2.61 1.05 2.42
CA VAL A 14 -1.27 0.75 2.90
C VAL A 14 -0.89 -0.63 2.40
N ASN A 15 0.18 -0.71 1.62
CA ASN A 15 0.65 -1.96 1.03
C ASN A 15 2.04 -2.32 1.56
N PHE A 16 2.13 -3.44 2.24
CA PHE A 16 3.40 -4.00 2.71
C PHE A 16 3.97 -4.88 1.61
N TRP A 17 5.18 -4.60 1.17
CA TRP A 17 5.79 -5.23 0.00
C TRP A 17 7.31 -5.33 0.12
N ALA A 18 7.93 -5.99 -0.86
CA ALA A 18 9.39 -6.05 -0.96
C ALA A 18 9.79 -6.22 -2.43
N THR A 19 11.01 -5.81 -2.78
CA THR A 19 11.51 -5.93 -4.17
C THR A 19 11.70 -7.40 -4.57
N TRP A 20 11.95 -8.28 -3.59
CA TRP A 20 12.12 -9.72 -3.82
C TRP A 20 10.79 -10.50 -3.86
N CYS A 21 9.68 -9.82 -3.69
CA CYS A 21 8.35 -10.43 -3.64
C CYS A 21 7.67 -10.28 -5.00
N ALA A 22 7.64 -11.34 -5.80
CA ALA A 22 7.04 -11.29 -7.14
C ALA A 22 5.56 -10.91 -7.14
N PRO A 23 4.69 -11.50 -6.28
CA PRO A 23 3.29 -11.08 -6.23
C PRO A 23 3.11 -9.60 -5.84
N CYS A 24 3.98 -9.07 -4.98
CA CYS A 24 3.93 -7.65 -4.62
C CYS A 24 4.16 -6.77 -5.86
N ARG A 25 5.13 -7.16 -6.69
CA ARG A 25 5.47 -6.42 -7.90
C ARG A 25 4.36 -6.49 -8.95
N GLU A 26 3.61 -7.58 -8.96
CA GLU A 26 2.49 -7.76 -9.90
C GLU A 26 1.33 -6.83 -9.60
N GLU A 27 1.07 -6.49 -8.33
CA GLU A 27 -0.03 -5.57 -7.98
C GLU A 27 0.31 -4.10 -8.21
N MET A 28 1.58 -3.74 -8.19
CA MET A 28 1.98 -2.32 -8.18
C MET A 28 1.53 -1.53 -9.41
N PRO A 29 1.58 -2.07 -10.64
CA PRO A 29 1.06 -1.32 -11.79
C PRO A 29 -0.42 -0.98 -11.66
N GLU A 30 -1.23 -1.88 -11.12
CA GLU A 30 -2.66 -1.62 -10.90
C GLU A 30 -2.88 -0.60 -9.78
N PHE A 31 -2.07 -0.63 -8.74
CA PHE A 31 -2.12 0.37 -7.69
C PHE A 31 -1.76 1.76 -8.21
N MET A 32 -0.73 1.85 -9.06
CA MET A 32 -0.32 3.10 -9.69
C MET A 32 -1.43 3.68 -10.57
N LYS A 33 -2.09 2.81 -11.32
CA LYS A 33 -3.24 3.18 -12.16
C LYS A 33 -4.38 3.72 -11.31
N ALA A 34 -4.71 3.04 -10.21
CA ALA A 34 -5.75 3.47 -9.29
C ALA A 34 -5.41 4.80 -8.62
N GLN A 35 -4.14 5.01 -8.28
CA GLN A 35 -3.66 6.28 -7.71
C GLN A 35 -3.90 7.43 -8.68
N THR A 36 -3.58 7.23 -9.95
CA THR A 36 -3.81 8.26 -10.98
C THR A 36 -5.29 8.54 -11.16
N GLU A 37 -6.10 7.49 -11.21
CA GLU A 37 -7.53 7.59 -11.48
C GLU A 37 -8.31 8.20 -10.32
N HIS A 38 -8.04 7.75 -9.08
CA HIS A 38 -8.82 8.12 -7.89
C HIS A 38 -8.11 9.09 -6.94
N GLY A 39 -6.84 9.39 -7.19
CA GLY A 39 -6.10 10.35 -6.37
C GLY A 39 -6.82 11.68 -6.18
N PRO A 40 -7.30 12.30 -7.27
CA PRO A 40 -8.04 13.57 -7.18
C PRO A 40 -9.34 13.46 -6.39
N LYS A 41 -9.88 12.25 -6.23
CA LYS A 41 -11.12 11.99 -5.48
C LYS A 41 -10.87 11.72 -3.99
N GLY A 42 -9.60 11.64 -3.58
CA GLY A 42 -9.23 11.43 -2.18
C GLY A 42 -8.64 10.07 -1.86
N LEU A 43 -8.12 9.34 -2.86
CA LEU A 43 -7.41 8.09 -2.64
C LEU A 43 -5.91 8.34 -2.53
N GLN A 44 -5.26 7.70 -1.54
CA GLN A 44 -3.82 7.77 -1.39
C GLN A 44 -3.26 6.39 -1.08
N PHE A 45 -2.35 5.92 -1.93
CA PHE A 45 -1.57 4.72 -1.67
C PHE A 45 -0.31 5.09 -0.90
N VAL A 46 0.08 4.22 0.02
CA VAL A 46 1.35 4.33 0.75
C VAL A 46 1.95 2.93 0.81
N GLY A 47 3.13 2.78 0.25
CA GLY A 47 3.88 1.53 0.35
C GLY A 47 4.71 1.50 1.63
N ILE A 48 4.84 0.32 2.23
CA ILE A 48 5.80 0.09 3.31
C ILE A 48 6.64 -1.11 2.87
N ALA A 49 7.88 -0.83 2.48
CA ALA A 49 8.78 -1.85 1.96
C ALA A 49 9.55 -2.52 3.09
N VAL A 50 9.50 -3.83 3.14
CA VAL A 50 10.30 -4.65 4.06
C VAL A 50 11.56 -5.07 3.30
N ASP A 51 12.48 -4.13 3.13
CA ASP A 51 13.63 -4.29 2.25
C ASP A 51 14.68 -3.20 2.56
N GLN A 52 15.75 -3.20 1.77
CA GLN A 52 16.82 -2.22 1.87
C GLN A 52 16.48 -0.96 1.07
N ALA A 53 16.84 0.20 1.61
CA ALA A 53 16.48 1.49 1.03
C ALA A 53 16.99 1.67 -0.40
N ASP A 54 18.21 1.25 -0.68
CA ASP A 54 18.81 1.38 -2.02
C ASP A 54 18.06 0.56 -3.07
N LYS A 55 17.67 -0.67 -2.72
CA LYS A 55 16.91 -1.56 -3.61
C LYS A 55 15.51 -1.03 -3.87
N VAL A 56 14.86 -0.49 -2.84
CA VAL A 56 13.53 0.09 -2.95
C VAL A 56 13.56 1.32 -3.85
N SER A 57 14.54 2.21 -3.63
CA SER A 57 14.70 3.42 -4.44
C SER A 57 14.94 3.09 -5.90
N GLN A 58 15.83 2.13 -6.17
CA GLN A 58 16.12 1.70 -7.54
C GLN A 58 14.88 1.15 -8.23
N PHE A 59 14.16 0.27 -7.57
CA PHE A 59 12.96 -0.35 -8.13
C PHE A 59 11.85 0.70 -8.37
N ALA A 60 11.64 1.60 -7.40
CA ALA A 60 10.64 2.65 -7.54
C ALA A 60 10.93 3.56 -8.74
N ASP A 61 12.20 3.89 -8.96
CA ASP A 61 12.62 4.68 -10.12
C ASP A 61 12.40 3.92 -11.43
N GLU A 62 12.71 2.63 -11.45
CA GLU A 62 12.55 1.81 -12.66
C GLU A 62 11.10 1.72 -13.13
N ILE A 63 10.15 1.62 -12.20
CA ILE A 63 8.73 1.49 -12.55
C ILE A 63 8.01 2.84 -12.60
N GLY A 64 8.66 3.94 -12.22
CA GLY A 64 8.03 5.25 -12.15
C GLY A 64 6.94 5.33 -11.10
N LEU A 65 7.21 4.80 -9.91
CA LEU A 65 6.24 4.73 -8.83
C LEU A 65 5.64 6.10 -8.52
N ASN A 66 4.32 6.21 -8.53
CA ASN A 66 3.60 7.49 -8.38
C ASN A 66 2.96 7.69 -7.01
N TYR A 67 3.36 6.91 -6.01
CA TYR A 67 2.95 7.11 -4.63
C TYR A 67 4.14 6.85 -3.69
N PRO A 68 4.12 7.42 -2.48
CA PRO A 68 5.24 7.29 -1.56
C PRO A 68 5.38 5.87 -1.03
N THR A 69 6.62 5.44 -0.85
CA THR A 69 6.91 4.20 -0.15
C THR A 69 7.90 4.47 0.97
N LEU A 70 7.57 3.98 2.16
CA LEU A 70 8.45 4.02 3.32
C LEU A 70 9.28 2.74 3.33
N VAL A 71 10.45 2.81 3.95
CA VAL A 71 11.32 1.65 4.08
C VAL A 71 11.39 1.26 5.55
N GLY A 72 11.09 0.00 5.84
CA GLY A 72 11.21 -0.55 7.18
C GLY A 72 11.75 -1.97 7.13
N GLY A 73 12.39 -2.39 8.20
CA GLY A 73 12.87 -3.75 8.33
C GLY A 73 11.90 -4.58 9.17
N PHE A 74 12.44 -5.20 10.21
CA PHE A 74 11.64 -6.02 11.12
C PHE A 74 10.47 -5.26 11.76
N GLY A 75 10.67 -3.97 12.06
CA GLY A 75 9.59 -3.13 12.61
C GLY A 75 8.38 -3.01 11.70
N ALA A 76 8.60 -2.98 10.38
CA ALA A 76 7.51 -2.95 9.42
C ALA A 76 6.70 -4.27 9.45
N MET A 77 7.38 -5.41 9.59
CA MET A 77 6.70 -6.70 9.71
C MET A 77 5.89 -6.79 11.00
N GLU A 78 6.43 -6.27 12.11
CA GLU A 78 5.71 -6.19 13.38
C GLU A 78 4.45 -5.35 13.25
N LEU A 79 4.54 -4.22 12.55
CA LEU A 79 3.39 -3.37 12.29
C LEU A 79 2.33 -4.12 11.48
N SER A 80 2.73 -4.82 10.41
CA SER A 80 1.79 -5.58 9.59
C SER A 80 1.08 -6.65 10.42
N LYS A 81 1.80 -7.31 11.31
CA LYS A 81 1.24 -8.32 12.22
C LYS A 81 0.17 -7.70 13.12
N SER A 82 0.43 -6.54 13.68
CA SER A 82 -0.53 -5.84 14.55
C SER A 82 -1.78 -5.43 13.81
N LEU A 83 -1.70 -5.26 12.48
CA LEU A 83 -2.83 -4.90 11.62
C LEU A 83 -3.59 -6.11 11.06
N GLY A 84 -3.18 -7.32 11.40
CA GLY A 84 -3.90 -8.53 11.02
C GLY A 84 -3.10 -9.55 10.21
N ASN A 85 -1.84 -9.26 9.87
CA ASN A 85 -1.00 -10.20 9.13
C ASN A 85 -0.34 -11.20 10.08
N SER A 86 -1.13 -12.14 10.60
CA SER A 86 -0.66 -13.13 11.56
C SER A 86 0.41 -14.06 11.00
N LEU A 87 0.42 -14.28 9.68
CA LEU A 87 1.40 -15.11 8.99
C LEU A 87 2.67 -14.35 8.62
N MET A 88 2.68 -13.02 8.80
CA MET A 88 3.80 -12.15 8.43
C MET A 88 4.27 -12.39 6.99
N ALA A 89 3.32 -12.61 6.09
CA ALA A 89 3.58 -12.86 4.67
C ALA A 89 3.33 -11.60 3.84
N LEU A 90 3.87 -11.56 2.62
CA LEU A 90 3.72 -10.45 1.68
C LEU A 90 3.12 -10.96 0.37
N PRO A 91 2.37 -10.14 -0.37
CA PRO A 91 1.95 -8.79 -0.02
C PRO A 91 0.84 -8.79 1.02
N PHE A 92 0.74 -7.71 1.79
CA PHE A 92 -0.35 -7.50 2.74
C PHE A 92 -0.84 -6.08 2.58
N THR A 93 -2.16 -5.91 2.44
CA THR A 93 -2.76 -4.61 2.18
C THR A 93 -3.80 -4.27 3.23
N VAL A 94 -3.76 -3.05 3.72
CA VAL A 94 -4.73 -2.51 4.69
C VAL A 94 -5.39 -1.29 4.05
N VAL A 95 -6.70 -1.26 4.02
CA VAL A 95 -7.45 -0.11 3.50
C VAL A 95 -8.08 0.62 4.68
N LEU A 96 -7.75 1.90 4.81
CA LEU A 96 -8.28 2.78 5.85
C LEU A 96 -9.34 3.68 5.25
N ASP A 97 -10.44 3.87 5.97
CA ASP A 97 -11.49 4.79 5.55
C ASP A 97 -11.07 6.26 5.81
N ARG A 98 -11.94 7.20 5.47
CA ARG A 98 -11.63 8.63 5.62
C ARG A 98 -11.44 9.05 7.09
N LYS A 99 -11.88 8.23 8.02
CA LYS A 99 -11.72 8.48 9.48
C LYS A 99 -10.45 7.83 10.02
N GLY A 100 -9.71 7.08 9.18
CA GLY A 100 -8.51 6.40 9.61
C GLY A 100 -8.76 5.03 10.22
N ALA A 101 -9.99 4.53 10.17
CA ALA A 101 -10.32 3.19 10.66
C ALA A 101 -10.03 2.13 9.61
N VAL A 102 -9.63 0.93 10.05
CA VAL A 102 -9.37 -0.19 9.14
C VAL A 102 -10.71 -0.69 8.57
N ALA A 103 -10.88 -0.49 7.26
CA ALA A 103 -12.09 -0.91 6.55
C ALA A 103 -11.93 -2.29 5.90
N HIS A 104 -10.71 -2.66 5.50
CA HIS A 104 -10.45 -3.93 4.83
C HIS A 104 -8.98 -4.32 4.98
N THR A 105 -8.72 -5.63 5.07
CA THR A 105 -7.37 -6.19 5.02
C THR A 105 -7.34 -7.32 4.01
N GLN A 106 -6.21 -7.49 3.32
CA GLN A 106 -6.04 -8.53 2.32
C GLN A 106 -4.62 -9.09 2.40
N LEU A 107 -4.53 -10.39 2.68
CA LEU A 107 -3.28 -11.13 2.56
C LEU A 107 -3.21 -11.71 1.15
N GLY A 108 -2.06 -11.53 0.50
CA GLY A 108 -1.90 -11.91 -0.91
C GLY A 108 -2.37 -10.80 -1.85
N ILE A 109 -2.41 -11.12 -3.14
CA ILE A 109 -2.74 -10.14 -4.18
C ILE A 109 -4.16 -9.61 -4.01
N LEU A 110 -4.27 -8.28 -3.99
CA LEU A 110 -5.55 -7.59 -4.05
C LEU A 110 -5.85 -7.31 -5.53
N LYS A 111 -6.80 -8.05 -6.08
CA LYS A 111 -7.13 -7.95 -7.51
C LYS A 111 -7.78 -6.60 -7.83
N PRO A 112 -7.58 -6.10 -9.07
CA PRO A 112 -8.10 -4.78 -9.47
C PRO A 112 -9.58 -4.60 -9.25
N ASP A 113 -10.40 -5.60 -9.56
CA ASP A 113 -11.85 -5.53 -9.41
C ASP A 113 -12.25 -5.34 -7.95
N LYS A 114 -11.62 -6.09 -7.06
CA LYS A 114 -11.90 -6.00 -5.63
C LYS A 114 -11.41 -4.67 -5.05
N LEU A 115 -10.23 -4.24 -5.46
CA LEU A 115 -9.69 -2.94 -5.07
C LEU A 115 -10.63 -1.82 -5.48
N ASP A 116 -11.08 -1.82 -6.73
CA ASP A 116 -11.97 -0.80 -7.27
C ASP A 116 -13.28 -0.76 -6.48
N SER A 117 -13.87 -1.91 -6.20
CA SER A 117 -15.10 -2.02 -5.42
C SER A 117 -14.94 -1.43 -4.02
N ILE A 118 -13.86 -1.78 -3.31
CA ILE A 118 -13.59 -1.29 -1.97
C ILE A 118 -13.41 0.23 -1.98
N VAL A 119 -12.61 0.73 -2.91
CA VAL A 119 -12.30 2.16 -3.02
C VAL A 119 -13.59 2.95 -3.30
N LYS A 120 -14.41 2.49 -4.22
CA LYS A 120 -15.67 3.18 -4.56
C LYS A 120 -16.63 3.26 -3.38
N GLN A 121 -16.67 2.23 -2.54
CA GLN A 121 -17.51 2.24 -1.35
C GLN A 121 -17.05 3.27 -0.33
N LEU A 122 -15.75 3.53 -0.25
CA LEU A 122 -15.17 4.40 0.78
C LEU A 122 -15.02 5.85 0.32
N LEU A 123 -14.91 6.07 -0.97
CA LEU A 123 -14.86 7.41 -1.53
C LEU A 123 -16.24 8.06 -1.57
#